data_9b65fc792f949750c7b9ac1cca3777ac
#
_entry.id   9b65fc792f949750c7b9ac1cca3777ac
#
_cell.length_a   1.000
_cell.length_b   1.000
_cell.length_c   1.000
_cell.angle_alpha   90.00
_cell.angle_beta   90.00
_cell.angle_gamma   90.00
#
_symmetry.space_group_name_H-M   'P 1'
#
loop_
_entity.id
_entity.type
_entity.pdbx_description
1 polymer ?
#
loop_
_entity_poly.entity_id
_entity_poly.type
_entity_poly.pdbx_seq_one_letter_code
_entity_poly.pdbx_strand_id
1 'polypeptide(L)'
;AFIKLVGDGDGFLLESVEHGERWSRYSFVGRNPRGTLTLRNGVLHATGTIPASVPLDKGMLAAMEELLRIYRAPLFPDLPPLQGGLMGHLGYDVVREIEELPNIPHDDRDLPDASISVIGSLAAFDHWRQRVYLLESVPVAGLTDDEINQAYDAAVVRVHEAVADISRPLAYVAVEPPVAGDVLPETRSSMPNGRYQNAVEVAKEYIRAGDIFQVVLSQRFDIDLSADPIDVYRVLRQVNPSPYMYFLRQPDLTIVGGSPEPMVQLLNGKVVSRSIAGTRKRGENDEHDRRL
;
A
#
# COMPACT_ATOMS: atom_id res chain seq x y z
N ALA A 1 0.63 -11.00 13.39
CA ALA A 1 -0.49 -10.07 13.61
C ALA A 1 -1.48 -10.11 12.45
N PHE A 2 -1.04 -9.87 11.19
CA PHE A 2 -1.94 -9.81 10.03
C PHE A 2 -2.83 -11.05 9.90
N ILE A 3 -2.26 -12.24 9.88
CA ILE A 3 -3.02 -13.52 9.77
C ILE A 3 -4.05 -13.68 10.88
N LYS A 4 -3.75 -13.22 12.11
CA LYS A 4 -4.68 -13.30 13.25
C LYS A 4 -5.83 -12.31 13.15
N LEU A 5 -5.55 -11.08 12.68
CA LEU A 5 -6.51 -9.98 12.63
C LEU A 5 -7.37 -9.99 11.39
N VAL A 6 -6.79 -10.35 10.24
CA VAL A 6 -7.41 -10.26 8.92
C VAL A 6 -7.84 -11.63 8.41
N GLY A 7 -7.02 -12.68 8.69
CA GLY A 7 -7.26 -14.00 8.13
C GLY A 7 -7.20 -13.96 6.61
N ASP A 8 -8.22 -14.50 5.95
CA ASP A 8 -8.36 -14.52 4.48
C ASP A 8 -9.14 -13.33 3.92
N GLY A 9 -9.57 -12.41 4.79
CA GLY A 9 -10.34 -11.23 4.40
C GLY A 9 -9.50 -10.11 3.79
N ASP A 10 -10.18 -9.05 3.39
CA ASP A 10 -9.57 -7.83 2.88
C ASP A 10 -8.89 -7.05 4.00
N GLY A 11 -7.71 -6.53 3.70
CA GLY A 11 -6.95 -5.76 4.66
C GLY A 11 -5.55 -5.40 4.17
N PHE A 12 -4.83 -4.72 5.04
CA PHE A 12 -3.46 -4.29 4.72
C PHE A 12 -2.52 -4.45 5.90
N LEU A 13 -1.23 -4.58 5.58
CA LEU A 13 -0.12 -4.47 6.50
C LEU A 13 0.86 -3.44 5.94
N LEU A 14 1.20 -2.45 6.75
CA LEU A 14 2.25 -1.48 6.46
C LEU A 14 3.34 -1.59 7.51
N GLU A 15 4.57 -1.74 7.05
CA GLU A 15 5.75 -1.78 7.91
C GLU A 15 6.85 -0.92 7.32
N SER A 16 7.72 -0.40 8.18
CA SER A 16 8.99 0.13 7.75
C SER A 16 10.09 -0.77 8.29
N VAL A 17 10.95 -1.24 7.41
CA VAL A 17 12.07 -2.11 7.78
C VAL A 17 13.34 -1.47 7.24
N GLU A 18 14.13 -0.88 8.14
CA GLU A 18 15.43 -0.30 7.79
C GLU A 18 16.55 -1.16 8.36
N HIS A 19 17.62 -1.33 7.58
CA HIS A 19 18.87 -1.89 8.07
C HIS A 19 19.60 -0.83 8.89
N GLY A 20 19.82 -1.08 10.19
CA GLY A 20 20.56 -0.20 11.07
C GLY A 20 19.76 0.23 12.32
N GLU A 21 20.30 1.19 13.06
CA GLU A 21 19.85 1.58 14.41
C GLU A 21 18.50 2.30 14.49
N ARG A 22 17.82 2.57 13.37
CA ARG A 22 16.52 3.24 13.32
C ARG A 22 15.43 2.29 12.87
N TRP A 23 14.90 1.54 13.79
CA TRP A 23 13.66 0.80 13.60
C TRP A 23 12.52 1.78 13.37
N SER A 24 11.70 1.56 12.36
CA SER A 24 10.44 2.25 12.28
C SER A 24 9.63 1.96 13.53
N ARG A 25 9.06 3.01 14.06
CA ARG A 25 8.33 2.89 15.32
C ARG A 25 7.04 2.12 15.20
N TYR A 26 6.35 2.22 14.06
CA TYR A 26 5.01 1.68 13.90
C TYR A 26 4.90 0.68 12.77
N SER A 27 4.10 -0.38 13.00
CA SER A 27 3.48 -1.18 11.96
C SER A 27 1.97 -1.08 12.08
N PHE A 28 1.27 -1.10 10.94
CA PHE A 28 -0.18 -0.93 10.88
C PHE A 28 -0.83 -2.12 10.20
N VAL A 29 -1.91 -2.63 10.79
CA VAL A 29 -2.77 -3.66 10.20
C VAL A 29 -4.19 -3.12 10.14
N GLY A 30 -4.74 -2.98 8.93
CA GLY A 30 -6.14 -2.63 8.74
C GLY A 30 -6.97 -3.83 8.34
N ARG A 31 -8.22 -3.87 8.82
CA ARG A 31 -9.21 -4.90 8.49
C ARG A 31 -10.61 -4.32 8.40
N ASN A 32 -11.54 -5.09 7.89
CA ASN A 32 -12.96 -4.75 7.85
C ASN A 32 -13.19 -3.34 7.25
N PRO A 33 -12.80 -3.11 5.99
CA PRO A 33 -13.06 -1.82 5.35
C PRO A 33 -14.56 -1.51 5.40
N ARG A 34 -14.92 -0.25 5.64
CA ARG A 34 -16.32 0.18 5.66
C ARG A 34 -16.95 0.12 4.30
N GLY A 35 -16.22 0.49 3.30
CA GLY A 35 -16.59 0.45 1.90
C GLY A 35 -15.36 0.63 1.03
N THR A 36 -15.47 0.23 -0.22
CA THR A 36 -14.38 0.27 -1.19
C THR A 36 -14.87 0.89 -2.49
N LEU A 37 -14.07 1.77 -3.04
CA LEU A 37 -14.20 2.31 -4.39
C LEU A 37 -13.22 1.57 -5.31
N THR A 38 -13.70 1.06 -6.42
CA THR A 38 -12.89 0.36 -7.43
C THR A 38 -13.10 1.01 -8.79
N LEU A 39 -12.03 1.54 -9.37
CA LEU A 39 -12.01 2.05 -10.73
C LEU A 39 -11.55 0.94 -11.67
N ARG A 40 -12.37 0.64 -12.68
CA ARG A 40 -12.06 -0.35 -13.72
C ARG A 40 -12.59 0.15 -15.05
N ASN A 41 -11.75 0.19 -16.06
CA ASN A 41 -12.11 0.64 -17.40
C ASN A 41 -12.83 2.01 -17.41
N GLY A 42 -12.38 2.96 -16.59
CA GLY A 42 -12.95 4.30 -16.46
C GLY A 42 -14.29 4.36 -15.72
N VAL A 43 -14.78 3.24 -15.16
CA VAL A 43 -16.03 3.18 -14.38
C VAL A 43 -15.71 2.99 -12.91
N LEU A 44 -16.24 3.87 -12.06
CA LEU A 44 -16.08 3.80 -10.63
C LEU A 44 -17.23 3.03 -9.98
N HIS A 45 -16.90 1.97 -9.27
CA HIS A 45 -17.84 1.13 -8.53
C HIS A 45 -17.65 1.31 -7.03
N ALA A 46 -18.74 1.26 -6.27
CA ALA A 46 -18.75 1.34 -4.83
C ALA A 46 -19.31 0.05 -4.22
N THR A 47 -18.67 -0.47 -3.18
CA THR A 47 -19.14 -1.59 -2.38
C THR A 47 -19.12 -1.23 -0.90
N GLY A 48 -19.90 -1.94 -0.07
CA GLY A 48 -20.01 -1.64 1.36
C GLY A 48 -20.71 -0.32 1.63
N THR A 49 -20.31 0.37 2.69
CA THR A 49 -20.93 1.64 3.12
C THR A 49 -20.15 2.83 2.58
N ILE A 50 -20.59 3.34 1.44
CA ILE A 50 -20.10 4.60 0.83
C ILE A 50 -21.24 5.62 0.88
N PRO A 51 -21.01 6.86 1.38
CA PRO A 51 -22.04 7.90 1.40
C PRO A 51 -22.57 8.23 -0.01
N ALA A 52 -23.88 8.42 -0.13
CA ALA A 52 -24.54 8.70 -1.41
C ALA A 52 -24.10 10.02 -2.06
N SER A 53 -23.49 10.94 -1.29
CA SER A 53 -22.94 12.20 -1.82
C SER A 53 -21.59 12.07 -2.51
N VAL A 54 -20.95 10.90 -2.45
CA VAL A 54 -19.67 10.66 -3.13
C VAL A 54 -19.93 10.58 -4.65
N PRO A 55 -19.24 11.44 -5.44
CA PRO A 55 -19.49 11.50 -6.89
C PRO A 55 -18.82 10.33 -7.61
N LEU A 56 -19.58 9.30 -7.97
CA LEU A 56 -19.06 8.15 -8.71
C LEU A 56 -18.91 8.41 -10.22
N ASP A 57 -19.46 9.52 -10.72
CA ASP A 57 -19.40 9.94 -12.12
C ASP A 57 -18.25 10.90 -12.45
N LYS A 58 -17.44 11.29 -11.45
CA LYS A 58 -16.36 12.27 -11.59
C LYS A 58 -14.96 11.70 -11.43
N GLY A 59 -14.83 10.38 -11.42
CA GLY A 59 -13.56 9.68 -11.27
C GLY A 59 -13.14 9.42 -9.83
N MET A 60 -12.04 8.71 -9.70
CA MET A 60 -11.51 8.23 -8.41
C MET A 60 -11.03 9.40 -7.53
N LEU A 61 -10.31 10.36 -8.11
CA LEU A 61 -9.71 11.45 -7.34
C LEU A 61 -10.78 12.35 -6.70
N ALA A 62 -11.83 12.70 -7.45
CA ALA A 62 -12.95 13.48 -6.93
C ALA A 62 -13.73 12.72 -5.84
N ALA A 63 -13.90 11.41 -6.00
CA ALA A 63 -14.55 10.56 -5.00
C ALA A 63 -13.71 10.46 -3.72
N MET A 64 -12.38 10.34 -3.83
CA MET A 64 -11.47 10.34 -2.69
C MET A 64 -11.49 11.67 -1.93
N GLU A 65 -11.49 12.81 -2.65
CA GLU A 65 -11.57 14.13 -2.04
C GLU A 65 -12.83 14.28 -1.19
N GLU A 66 -13.97 13.88 -1.74
CA GLU A 66 -15.26 13.93 -1.02
C GLU A 66 -15.28 12.98 0.19
N LEU A 67 -14.75 11.75 0.07
CA LEU A 67 -14.62 10.84 1.21
C LEU A 67 -13.75 11.42 2.33
N LEU A 68 -12.62 12.04 2.00
CA LEU A 68 -11.74 12.69 2.98
C LEU A 68 -12.42 13.90 3.66
N ARG A 69 -13.27 14.61 2.93
CA ARG A 69 -14.08 15.70 3.47
C ARG A 69 -15.13 15.19 4.45
N ILE A 70 -15.87 14.14 4.06
CA ILE A 70 -16.96 13.56 4.88
C ILE A 70 -16.42 12.91 6.16
N TYR A 71 -15.35 12.13 6.02
CA TYR A 71 -14.75 11.36 7.13
C TYR A 71 -13.64 12.13 7.86
N ARG A 72 -13.68 13.46 7.79
CA ARG A 72 -12.75 14.28 8.55
C ARG A 72 -12.95 14.07 10.06
N ALA A 73 -11.88 13.64 10.74
CA ALA A 73 -11.86 13.37 12.17
C ALA A 73 -10.79 14.20 12.88
N PRO A 74 -10.94 14.48 14.17
CA PRO A 74 -9.87 15.07 14.96
C PRO A 74 -8.69 14.09 15.06
N LEU A 75 -7.47 14.62 15.06
CA LEU A 75 -6.26 13.85 15.34
C LEU A 75 -5.94 13.92 16.83
N PHE A 76 -5.68 12.78 17.42
CA PHE A 76 -5.31 12.66 18.84
C PHE A 76 -3.79 12.49 18.95
N PRO A 77 -3.06 13.46 19.56
CA PRO A 77 -1.59 13.43 19.60
C PRO A 77 -1.00 12.25 20.34
N ASP A 78 -1.74 11.66 21.27
CA ASP A 78 -1.30 10.52 22.07
C ASP A 78 -1.47 9.16 21.36
N LEU A 79 -2.16 9.15 20.24
CA LEU A 79 -2.36 7.97 19.40
C LEU A 79 -1.30 7.88 18.28
N PRO A 80 -1.14 6.71 17.66
CA PRO A 80 -0.30 6.53 16.48
C PRO A 80 -0.69 7.48 15.33
N PRO A 81 0.24 7.83 14.41
CA PRO A 81 0.00 8.84 13.38
C PRO A 81 -1.07 8.47 12.35
N LEU A 82 -1.30 7.18 12.09
CA LEU A 82 -2.40 6.70 11.28
C LEU A 82 -3.55 6.31 12.20
N GLN A 83 -4.66 7.03 12.14
CA GLN A 83 -5.83 6.83 13.01
C GLN A 83 -7.10 6.47 12.22
N GLY A 84 -7.05 6.53 10.89
CA GLY A 84 -8.13 6.25 9.96
C GLY A 84 -7.81 6.83 8.60
N GLY A 85 -8.79 6.88 7.70
CA GLY A 85 -8.64 7.46 6.38
C GLY A 85 -8.89 6.47 5.25
N LEU A 86 -8.21 6.66 4.15
CA LEU A 86 -8.30 5.85 2.94
C LEU A 86 -7.03 5.03 2.76
N MET A 87 -7.18 3.79 2.31
CA MET A 87 -6.07 2.89 2.02
C MET A 87 -6.35 2.10 0.74
N GLY A 88 -5.34 1.97 -0.11
CA GLY A 88 -5.48 1.22 -1.34
C GLY A 88 -4.34 1.47 -2.31
N HIS A 89 -4.61 1.27 -3.58
CA HIS A 89 -3.66 1.57 -4.65
C HIS A 89 -4.29 2.44 -5.72
N LEU A 90 -3.47 3.26 -6.32
CA LEU A 90 -3.73 3.99 -7.54
C LEU A 90 -2.72 3.49 -8.58
N GLY A 91 -3.21 2.88 -9.67
CA GLY A 91 -2.38 2.50 -10.80
C GLY A 91 -1.92 3.73 -11.57
N TYR A 92 -0.94 3.55 -12.46
CA TYR A 92 -0.38 4.65 -13.23
C TYR A 92 -1.45 5.40 -14.05
N ASP A 93 -2.40 4.67 -14.63
CA ASP A 93 -3.40 5.24 -15.54
C ASP A 93 -4.45 6.15 -14.85
N VAL A 94 -4.50 6.20 -13.51
CA VAL A 94 -5.29 7.22 -12.78
C VAL A 94 -4.81 8.65 -13.12
N VAL A 95 -3.57 8.81 -13.54
CA VAL A 95 -3.06 10.12 -14.04
C VAL A 95 -3.90 10.66 -15.21
N ARG A 96 -4.62 9.82 -15.94
CA ARG A 96 -5.51 10.23 -17.04
C ARG A 96 -6.74 11.00 -16.57
N GLU A 97 -7.04 11.02 -15.29
CA GLU A 97 -8.04 11.92 -14.70
C GLU A 97 -7.52 13.39 -14.63
N ILE A 98 -6.20 13.59 -14.76
CA ILE A 98 -5.55 14.90 -14.62
C ILE A 98 -4.88 15.32 -15.95
N GLU A 99 -4.29 14.37 -16.68
CA GLU A 99 -3.44 14.61 -17.84
C GLU A 99 -3.96 13.88 -19.08
N GLU A 100 -3.86 14.52 -20.25
CA GLU A 100 -4.14 13.87 -21.52
C GLU A 100 -2.90 13.11 -22.01
N LEU A 101 -2.89 11.79 -21.83
CA LEU A 101 -1.83 10.92 -22.30
C LEU A 101 -2.29 10.18 -23.57
N PRO A 102 -1.64 10.38 -24.72
CA PRO A 102 -1.95 9.64 -25.95
C PRO A 102 -1.48 8.17 -25.86
N ASN A 103 -1.96 7.34 -26.78
CA ASN A 103 -1.50 5.97 -26.99
C ASN A 103 -1.67 5.08 -25.75
N ILE A 104 -2.91 4.92 -25.30
CA ILE A 104 -3.25 4.01 -24.20
C ILE A 104 -2.73 2.60 -24.54
N PRO A 105 -1.87 1.99 -23.70
CA PRO A 105 -1.41 0.62 -23.89
C PRO A 105 -2.56 -0.37 -23.83
N HIS A 106 -2.38 -1.52 -24.49
CA HIS A 106 -3.32 -2.63 -24.36
C HIS A 106 -3.28 -3.19 -22.93
N ASP A 107 -4.42 -3.22 -22.27
CA ASP A 107 -4.58 -3.91 -21.00
C ASP A 107 -4.80 -5.40 -21.25
N ASP A 108 -3.83 -6.22 -20.85
CA ASP A 108 -3.86 -7.67 -20.98
C ASP A 108 -4.13 -8.39 -19.65
N ARG A 109 -4.38 -7.62 -18.56
CA ARG A 109 -4.57 -8.16 -17.21
C ARG A 109 -5.97 -7.92 -16.66
N ASP A 110 -6.68 -6.92 -17.17
CA ASP A 110 -7.99 -6.49 -16.69
C ASP A 110 -8.04 -6.33 -15.16
N LEU A 111 -6.97 -5.75 -14.60
CA LEU A 111 -6.90 -5.41 -13.18
C LEU A 111 -7.56 -4.05 -12.92
N PRO A 112 -8.05 -3.78 -11.70
CA PRO A 112 -8.53 -2.45 -11.35
C PRO A 112 -7.45 -1.38 -11.55
N ASP A 113 -7.80 -0.26 -12.20
CA ASP A 113 -6.94 0.92 -12.33
C ASP A 113 -6.65 1.54 -10.96
N ALA A 114 -7.62 1.44 -10.05
CA ALA A 114 -7.47 1.84 -8.67
C ALA A 114 -8.45 1.09 -7.77
N SER A 115 -8.08 0.89 -6.52
CA SER A 115 -9.00 0.39 -5.50
C SER A 115 -8.64 1.03 -4.15
N ILE A 116 -9.61 1.75 -3.57
CA ILE A 116 -9.44 2.55 -2.36
C ILE A 116 -10.52 2.16 -1.37
N SER A 117 -10.11 1.76 -0.18
CA SER A 117 -10.98 1.37 0.92
C SER A 117 -10.99 2.42 2.03
N VAL A 118 -12.15 2.65 2.61
CA VAL A 118 -12.29 3.42 3.86
C VAL A 118 -11.89 2.52 5.02
N ILE A 119 -10.89 2.93 5.78
CA ILE A 119 -10.41 2.17 6.93
C ILE A 119 -11.53 2.03 7.96
N GLY A 120 -11.87 0.79 8.33
CA GLY A 120 -12.81 0.48 9.40
C GLY A 120 -12.09 0.28 10.71
N SER A 121 -11.43 -0.86 10.86
CA SER A 121 -10.67 -1.24 12.05
C SER A 121 -9.17 -1.16 11.76
N LEU A 122 -8.40 -0.63 12.73
CA LEU A 122 -6.96 -0.47 12.59
C LEU A 122 -6.25 -0.96 13.86
N ALA A 123 -5.21 -1.76 13.70
CA ALA A 123 -4.27 -2.09 14.76
C ALA A 123 -2.91 -1.44 14.46
N ALA A 124 -2.40 -0.65 15.41
CA ALA A 124 -1.09 -0.02 15.31
C ALA A 124 -0.16 -0.60 16.38
N PHE A 125 0.96 -1.15 15.94
CA PHE A 125 1.99 -1.74 16.80
C PHE A 125 3.09 -0.69 17.02
N ASP A 126 3.18 -0.16 18.25
CA ASP A 126 4.28 0.74 18.67
C ASP A 126 5.43 -0.13 19.21
N HIS A 127 6.42 -0.37 18.35
CA HIS A 127 7.57 -1.21 18.66
C HIS A 127 8.46 -0.62 19.76
N TRP A 128 8.51 0.71 19.91
CA TRP A 128 9.30 1.37 20.93
C TRP A 128 8.67 1.25 22.31
N ARG A 129 7.32 1.44 22.37
CA ARG A 129 6.59 1.35 23.64
C ARG A 129 6.10 -0.07 23.93
N GLN A 130 6.30 -1.02 23.01
CA GLN A 130 5.79 -2.40 23.09
C GLN A 130 4.29 -2.45 23.39
N ARG A 131 3.52 -1.66 22.66
CA ARG A 131 2.07 -1.53 22.79
C ARG A 131 1.38 -1.76 21.46
N VAL A 132 0.15 -2.26 21.55
CA VAL A 132 -0.77 -2.33 20.42
C VAL A 132 -1.95 -1.40 20.72
N TYR A 133 -2.25 -0.53 19.77
CA TYR A 133 -3.44 0.31 19.77
C TYR A 133 -4.45 -0.32 18.81
N LEU A 134 -5.66 -0.56 19.30
CA LEU A 134 -6.77 -1.03 18.48
C LEU A 134 -7.74 0.13 18.33
N LEU A 135 -8.01 0.53 17.10
CA LEU A 135 -8.76 1.73 16.76
C LEU A 135 -9.97 1.33 15.90
N GLU A 136 -11.13 1.82 16.29
CA GLU A 136 -12.37 1.72 15.52
C GLU A 136 -12.86 3.13 15.17
N SER A 137 -13.00 3.41 13.88
CA SER A 137 -13.54 4.68 13.41
C SER A 137 -15.05 4.58 13.29
N VAL A 138 -15.78 5.48 13.95
CA VAL A 138 -17.24 5.51 13.91
C VAL A 138 -17.69 6.80 13.24
N PRO A 139 -18.33 6.76 12.05
CA PRO A 139 -18.97 7.94 11.47
C PRO A 139 -20.17 8.35 12.31
N VAL A 140 -20.20 9.61 12.72
CA VAL A 140 -21.26 10.13 13.57
C VAL A 140 -22.08 11.27 12.92
N ALA A 141 -21.67 11.71 11.73
CA ALA A 141 -22.36 12.78 11.02
C ALA A 141 -23.79 12.39 10.67
N GLY A 142 -24.77 13.19 11.11
CA GLY A 142 -26.20 12.99 10.85
C GLY A 142 -26.88 11.97 11.74
N LEU A 143 -26.19 11.38 12.72
CA LEU A 143 -26.76 10.47 13.70
C LEU A 143 -27.35 11.24 14.90
N THR A 144 -28.40 10.70 15.49
CA THR A 144 -28.92 11.10 16.79
C THR A 144 -28.04 10.60 17.93
N ASP A 145 -28.20 11.14 19.13
CA ASP A 145 -27.42 10.70 20.30
C ASP A 145 -27.58 9.21 20.61
N ASP A 146 -28.80 8.67 20.43
CA ASP A 146 -29.06 7.25 20.64
C ASP A 146 -28.35 6.38 19.57
N GLU A 147 -28.33 6.81 18.32
CA GLU A 147 -27.62 6.12 17.24
C GLU A 147 -26.10 6.18 17.44
N ILE A 148 -25.57 7.31 17.95
CA ILE A 148 -24.15 7.44 18.30
C ILE A 148 -23.78 6.47 19.41
N ASN A 149 -24.61 6.36 20.46
CA ASN A 149 -24.39 5.42 21.56
C ASN A 149 -24.38 3.97 21.07
N GLN A 150 -25.35 3.59 20.24
CA GLN A 150 -25.40 2.25 19.64
C GLN A 150 -24.17 1.96 18.76
N ALA A 151 -23.76 2.93 17.96
CA ALA A 151 -22.59 2.79 17.09
C ALA A 151 -21.27 2.68 17.91
N TYR A 152 -21.18 3.41 19.03
CA TYR A 152 -20.09 3.30 19.98
C TYR A 152 -20.04 1.92 20.65
N ASP A 153 -21.15 1.43 21.17
CA ASP A 153 -21.21 0.09 21.78
C ASP A 153 -20.81 -1.00 20.80
N ALA A 154 -21.28 -0.93 19.55
CA ALA A 154 -20.87 -1.83 18.49
C ALA A 154 -19.36 -1.73 18.18
N ALA A 155 -18.76 -0.55 18.24
CA ALA A 155 -17.32 -0.37 18.07
C ALA A 155 -16.53 -0.99 19.23
N VAL A 156 -17.01 -0.84 20.46
CA VAL A 156 -16.39 -1.49 21.65
C VAL A 156 -16.38 -3.00 21.49
N VAL A 157 -17.46 -3.60 21.00
CA VAL A 157 -17.50 -5.06 20.72
C VAL A 157 -16.41 -5.45 19.71
N ARG A 158 -16.29 -4.71 18.58
CA ARG A 158 -15.24 -5.00 17.58
C ARG A 158 -13.83 -4.85 18.10
N VAL A 159 -13.57 -3.91 19.02
CA VAL A 159 -12.27 -3.79 19.71
C VAL A 159 -12.00 -5.04 20.56
N HIS A 160 -12.98 -5.52 21.32
CA HIS A 160 -12.83 -6.75 22.12
C HIS A 160 -12.62 -7.99 21.24
N GLU A 161 -13.29 -8.09 20.10
CA GLU A 161 -13.04 -9.15 19.11
C GLU A 161 -11.60 -9.09 18.60
N ALA A 162 -11.08 -7.89 18.30
CA ALA A 162 -9.70 -7.72 17.87
C ALA A 162 -8.69 -8.15 18.96
N VAL A 163 -8.98 -7.87 20.23
CA VAL A 163 -8.17 -8.37 21.38
C VAL A 163 -8.18 -9.89 21.41
N ALA A 164 -9.34 -10.50 21.26
CA ALA A 164 -9.48 -11.97 21.23
C ALA A 164 -8.70 -12.57 20.05
N ASP A 165 -8.82 -11.98 18.86
CA ASP A 165 -8.13 -12.41 17.65
C ASP A 165 -6.60 -12.38 17.80
N ILE A 166 -6.03 -11.29 18.32
CA ILE A 166 -4.58 -11.20 18.57
C ILE A 166 -4.11 -12.23 19.59
N SER A 167 -4.94 -12.51 20.60
CA SER A 167 -4.60 -13.40 21.71
C SER A 167 -4.63 -14.88 21.34
N ARG A 168 -5.31 -15.26 20.25
CA ARG A 168 -5.36 -16.66 19.80
C ARG A 168 -3.96 -17.17 19.43
N PRO A 169 -3.62 -18.44 19.73
CA PRO A 169 -2.42 -19.06 19.18
C PRO A 169 -2.49 -19.10 17.66
N LEU A 170 -1.35 -18.96 17.00
CA LEU A 170 -1.23 -19.07 15.56
C LEU A 170 -0.47 -20.36 15.23
N ALA A 171 -1.16 -21.33 14.63
CA ALA A 171 -0.54 -22.50 14.01
C ALA A 171 -0.04 -22.10 12.62
N TYR A 172 1.20 -21.64 12.54
CA TYR A 172 1.80 -21.19 11.30
C TYR A 172 3.23 -21.72 11.16
N VAL A 173 3.53 -22.33 10.02
CA VAL A 173 4.88 -22.79 9.68
C VAL A 173 5.67 -21.63 9.10
N ALA A 174 6.86 -21.39 9.62
CA ALA A 174 7.75 -20.36 9.07
C ALA A 174 8.22 -20.80 7.67
N VAL A 175 8.16 -19.88 6.73
CA VAL A 175 8.76 -20.06 5.39
C VAL A 175 10.16 -19.49 5.43
N GLU A 176 11.12 -20.28 4.94
CA GLU A 176 12.51 -19.84 4.81
C GLU A 176 12.73 -19.18 3.45
N PRO A 177 13.64 -18.19 3.36
CA PRO A 177 14.04 -17.63 2.09
C PRO A 177 14.66 -18.70 1.17
N PRO A 178 14.52 -18.57 -0.17
CA PRO A 178 15.16 -19.47 -1.11
C PRO A 178 16.69 -19.45 -0.94
N VAL A 179 17.32 -20.60 -1.16
CA VAL A 179 18.77 -20.75 -1.08
C VAL A 179 19.39 -20.95 -2.45
N ALA A 180 20.70 -20.78 -2.54
CA ALA A 180 21.42 -21.01 -3.78
C ALA A 180 21.29 -22.47 -4.23
N GLY A 181 20.81 -22.68 -5.45
CA GLY A 181 20.56 -24.01 -6.02
C GLY A 181 19.08 -24.42 -6.05
N ASP A 182 18.19 -23.65 -5.44
CA ASP A 182 16.77 -23.89 -5.61
C ASP A 182 16.33 -23.72 -7.06
N VAL A 183 15.37 -24.54 -7.48
CA VAL A 183 14.79 -24.43 -8.82
C VAL A 183 13.92 -23.19 -8.89
N LEU A 184 14.32 -22.26 -9.76
CA LEU A 184 13.53 -21.06 -9.99
C LEU A 184 12.29 -21.40 -10.83
N PRO A 185 11.14 -20.77 -10.55
CA PRO A 185 9.94 -20.96 -11.36
C PRO A 185 10.14 -20.41 -12.78
N GLU A 186 9.40 -20.97 -13.72
CA GLU A 186 9.37 -20.45 -15.08
C GLU A 186 8.86 -19.02 -15.10
N THR A 187 9.61 -18.15 -15.75
CA THR A 187 9.32 -16.72 -15.79
C THR A 187 9.01 -16.30 -17.23
N ARG A 188 7.85 -15.66 -17.43
CA ARG A 188 7.42 -15.10 -18.70
C ARG A 188 7.60 -13.58 -18.67
N SER A 189 8.40 -13.05 -19.61
CA SER A 189 8.60 -11.60 -19.71
C SER A 189 7.57 -10.95 -20.64
N SER A 190 7.06 -9.79 -20.27
CA SER A 190 6.20 -8.95 -21.12
C SER A 190 6.93 -8.36 -22.32
N MET A 191 8.27 -8.37 -22.31
CA MET A 191 9.10 -7.84 -23.39
C MET A 191 9.95 -8.94 -24.02
N PRO A 192 10.07 -9.00 -25.36
CA PRO A 192 11.05 -9.82 -26.03
C PRO A 192 12.49 -9.51 -25.60
N ASN A 193 13.37 -10.49 -25.70
CA ASN A 193 14.79 -10.33 -25.38
C ASN A 193 15.41 -9.13 -26.13
N GLY A 194 16.16 -8.31 -25.39
CA GLY A 194 16.84 -7.14 -25.94
C GLY A 194 15.98 -5.87 -26.05
N ARG A 195 14.63 -5.98 -25.96
CA ARG A 195 13.75 -4.81 -26.12
C ARG A 195 13.92 -3.79 -24.98
N TYR A 196 14.09 -4.27 -23.75
CA TYR A 196 14.32 -3.39 -22.60
C TYR A 196 15.64 -2.64 -22.75
N GLN A 197 16.73 -3.34 -23.10
CA GLN A 197 18.04 -2.74 -23.30
C GLN A 197 18.02 -1.69 -24.43
N ASN A 198 17.31 -1.98 -25.53
CA ASN A 198 17.15 -1.02 -26.62
C ASN A 198 16.35 0.23 -26.16
N ALA A 199 15.30 0.04 -25.35
CA ALA A 199 14.54 1.16 -24.80
C ALA A 199 15.41 2.05 -23.89
N VAL A 200 16.37 1.47 -23.14
CA VAL A 200 17.35 2.25 -22.36
C VAL A 200 18.23 3.10 -23.28
N GLU A 201 18.72 2.57 -24.40
CA GLU A 201 19.54 3.37 -25.34
C GLU A 201 18.74 4.50 -25.97
N VAL A 202 17.49 4.25 -26.36
CA VAL A 202 16.59 5.31 -26.86
C VAL A 202 16.35 6.38 -25.79
N ALA A 203 16.12 5.99 -24.54
CA ALA A 203 15.95 6.94 -23.43
C ALA A 203 17.19 7.81 -23.21
N LYS A 204 18.40 7.25 -23.34
CA LYS A 204 19.65 8.01 -23.26
C LYS A 204 19.75 9.07 -24.37
N GLU A 205 19.26 8.78 -25.59
CA GLU A 205 19.23 9.77 -26.66
C GLU A 205 18.27 10.93 -26.35
N TYR A 206 17.08 10.67 -25.79
CA TYR A 206 16.20 11.73 -25.33
C TYR A 206 16.82 12.62 -24.24
N ILE A 207 17.61 12.04 -23.32
CA ILE A 207 18.36 12.81 -22.31
C ILE A 207 19.45 13.67 -23.00
N ARG A 208 20.20 13.13 -23.96
CA ARG A 208 21.23 13.88 -24.69
C ARG A 208 20.65 14.98 -25.55
N ALA A 209 19.47 14.78 -26.13
CA ALA A 209 18.75 15.77 -26.91
C ALA A 209 18.17 16.90 -26.03
N GLY A 210 18.06 16.69 -24.72
CA GLY A 210 17.47 17.66 -23.79
C GLY A 210 15.94 17.57 -23.72
N ASP A 211 15.34 16.52 -24.26
CA ASP A 211 13.89 16.32 -24.26
C ASP A 211 13.39 15.91 -22.88
N ILE A 212 14.20 15.14 -22.13
CA ILE A 212 13.90 14.67 -20.79
C ILE A 212 15.14 14.72 -19.89
N PHE A 213 14.96 14.81 -18.58
CA PHE A 213 16.03 14.65 -17.59
C PHE A 213 16.13 13.23 -17.07
N GLN A 214 14.99 12.57 -16.93
CA GLN A 214 14.87 11.24 -16.36
C GLN A 214 13.66 10.53 -16.96
N VAL A 215 13.76 9.20 -17.08
CA VAL A 215 12.62 8.33 -17.39
C VAL A 215 12.77 7.01 -16.64
N VAL A 216 11.66 6.48 -16.14
CA VAL A 216 11.61 5.16 -15.53
C VAL A 216 11.03 4.18 -16.54
N LEU A 217 11.82 3.18 -16.92
CA LEU A 217 11.39 2.08 -17.76
C LEU A 217 10.97 0.92 -16.88
N SER A 218 9.90 0.23 -17.24
CA SER A 218 9.43 -0.94 -16.53
C SER A 218 9.40 -2.18 -17.42
N GLN A 219 9.58 -3.34 -16.81
CA GLN A 219 9.42 -4.64 -17.43
C GLN A 219 8.65 -5.54 -16.46
N ARG A 220 7.63 -6.24 -16.97
CA ARG A 220 6.86 -7.20 -16.19
C ARG A 220 7.38 -8.61 -16.42
N PHE A 221 7.42 -9.36 -15.34
CA PHE A 221 7.66 -10.80 -15.34
C PHE A 221 6.45 -11.50 -14.71
N ASP A 222 5.90 -12.46 -15.41
CA ASP A 222 4.78 -13.27 -14.94
C ASP A 222 5.30 -14.64 -14.49
N ILE A 223 4.86 -15.07 -13.31
CA ILE A 223 5.25 -16.32 -12.66
C ILE A 223 3.98 -16.98 -12.12
N ASP A 224 3.85 -18.30 -12.30
CA ASP A 224 2.78 -19.04 -11.67
C ASP A 224 3.12 -19.26 -10.19
N LEU A 225 2.38 -18.54 -9.31
CA LEU A 225 2.62 -18.53 -7.88
C LEU A 225 1.85 -19.66 -7.20
N SER A 226 2.58 -20.59 -6.54
CA SER A 226 1.99 -21.65 -5.71
C SER A 226 1.98 -21.34 -4.20
N ALA A 227 2.70 -20.28 -3.78
CA ALA A 227 2.81 -19.88 -2.39
C ALA A 227 1.69 -18.89 -2.00
N ASP A 228 1.35 -18.84 -0.72
CA ASP A 228 0.46 -17.78 -0.20
C ASP A 228 1.16 -16.41 -0.35
N PRO A 229 0.47 -15.38 -0.85
CA PRO A 229 1.03 -14.03 -0.98
C PRO A 229 1.63 -13.47 0.32
N ILE A 230 1.12 -13.84 1.50
CA ILE A 230 1.70 -13.41 2.77
C ILE A 230 3.09 -14.02 3.01
N ASP A 231 3.35 -15.21 2.49
CA ASP A 231 4.66 -15.84 2.57
C ASP A 231 5.66 -15.16 1.62
N VAL A 232 5.20 -14.78 0.42
CA VAL A 232 5.98 -13.93 -0.49
C VAL A 232 6.38 -12.63 0.22
N TYR A 233 5.44 -11.98 0.91
CA TYR A 233 5.72 -10.77 1.69
C TYR A 233 6.78 -11.02 2.77
N ARG A 234 6.66 -12.12 3.50
CA ARG A 234 7.59 -12.45 4.59
C ARG A 234 9.00 -12.71 4.10
N VAL A 235 9.13 -13.40 2.97
CA VAL A 235 10.43 -13.61 2.31
C VAL A 235 10.97 -12.29 1.77
N LEU A 236 10.16 -11.49 1.08
CA LEU A 236 10.55 -10.18 0.58
C LEU A 236 11.09 -9.28 1.69
N ARG A 237 10.42 -9.28 2.85
CA ARG A 237 10.82 -8.51 4.04
C ARG A 237 12.21 -8.91 4.57
N GLN A 238 12.63 -10.16 4.35
CA GLN A 238 13.94 -10.65 4.77
C GLN A 238 15.03 -10.37 3.74
N VAL A 239 14.73 -10.59 2.45
CA VAL A 239 15.74 -10.51 1.38
C VAL A 239 15.92 -9.09 0.84
N ASN A 240 14.87 -8.25 0.92
CA ASN A 240 14.91 -6.86 0.46
C ASN A 240 14.11 -5.93 1.39
N PRO A 241 14.54 -5.77 2.64
CA PRO A 241 13.89 -4.85 3.57
C PRO A 241 13.93 -3.41 3.04
N SER A 242 12.84 -2.69 3.24
CA SER A 242 12.69 -1.33 2.73
C SER A 242 11.95 -0.44 3.74
N PRO A 243 12.15 0.89 3.70
CA PRO A 243 11.46 1.83 4.58
C PRO A 243 9.94 1.81 4.43
N TYR A 244 9.44 1.43 3.27
CA TYR A 244 8.01 1.36 2.95
C TYR A 244 7.67 -0.04 2.44
N MET A 245 7.41 -0.97 3.37
CA MET A 245 6.93 -2.31 3.06
C MET A 245 5.42 -2.34 3.15
N TYR A 246 4.77 -2.96 2.19
CA TYR A 246 3.31 -3.07 2.16
C TYR A 246 2.84 -4.43 1.67
N PHE A 247 1.75 -4.88 2.28
CA PHE A 247 0.94 -6.00 1.85
C PHE A 247 -0.51 -5.50 1.83
N LEU A 248 -1.15 -5.55 0.69
CA LEU A 248 -2.52 -5.07 0.50
C LEU A 248 -3.34 -6.18 -0.15
N ARG A 249 -4.29 -6.75 0.59
CA ARG A 249 -5.22 -7.76 0.07
C ARG A 249 -6.57 -7.11 -0.19
N GLN A 250 -7.03 -7.25 -1.41
CA GLN A 250 -8.30 -6.74 -1.93
C GLN A 250 -9.03 -7.88 -2.65
N PRO A 251 -10.35 -7.78 -2.95
CA PRO A 251 -11.11 -8.87 -3.53
C PRO A 251 -10.51 -9.45 -4.82
N ASP A 252 -10.00 -8.58 -5.70
CA ASP A 252 -9.53 -8.97 -7.03
C ASP A 252 -8.01 -9.17 -7.11
N LEU A 253 -7.27 -8.68 -6.10
CA LEU A 253 -5.82 -8.68 -6.20
C LEU A 253 -5.14 -8.54 -4.83
N THR A 254 -3.95 -9.13 -4.70
CA THR A 254 -3.06 -8.90 -3.58
C THR A 254 -1.79 -8.21 -4.07
N ILE A 255 -1.46 -7.06 -3.49
CA ILE A 255 -0.24 -6.31 -3.79
C ILE A 255 0.77 -6.55 -2.67
N VAL A 256 1.96 -6.97 -3.04
CA VAL A 256 3.10 -7.20 -2.15
C VAL A 256 4.26 -6.36 -2.64
N GLY A 257 4.83 -5.53 -1.79
CA GLY A 257 5.94 -4.71 -2.25
C GLY A 257 6.75 -4.05 -1.14
N GLY A 258 7.85 -3.47 -1.59
CA GLY A 258 8.72 -2.63 -0.80
C GLY A 258 9.25 -1.48 -1.65
N SER A 259 9.30 -0.27 -1.09
CA SER A 259 9.80 0.91 -1.77
C SER A 259 10.82 1.64 -0.88
N PRO A 260 11.93 2.10 -1.44
CA PRO A 260 12.89 2.93 -0.71
C PRO A 260 12.45 4.40 -0.62
N GLU A 261 11.45 4.82 -1.42
CA GLU A 261 11.16 6.22 -1.65
C GLU A 261 9.65 6.52 -1.58
N PRO A 262 9.23 7.53 -0.78
CA PRO A 262 7.87 8.05 -0.85
C PRO A 262 7.74 8.98 -2.06
N MET A 263 6.65 8.88 -2.79
CA MET A 263 6.35 9.83 -3.86
C MET A 263 6.10 11.22 -3.31
N VAL A 264 5.21 11.33 -2.34
CA VAL A 264 4.89 12.58 -1.63
C VAL A 264 4.32 12.26 -0.24
N GLN A 265 4.68 13.09 0.73
CA GLN A 265 4.09 13.04 2.06
C GLN A 265 3.57 14.43 2.43
N LEU A 266 2.32 14.51 2.89
CA LEU A 266 1.76 15.71 3.48
C LEU A 266 1.62 15.51 4.99
N LEU A 267 2.34 16.29 5.77
CA LEU A 267 2.31 16.20 7.22
C LEU A 267 2.22 17.60 7.84
N ASN A 268 1.18 17.83 8.65
CA ASN A 268 0.93 19.13 9.32
C ASN A 268 0.99 20.34 8.36
N GLY A 269 0.39 20.21 7.17
CA GLY A 269 0.37 21.26 6.16
C GLY A 269 1.68 21.44 5.39
N LYS A 270 2.70 20.60 5.66
CA LYS A 270 3.97 20.59 4.92
C LYS A 270 4.03 19.42 3.96
N VAL A 271 4.26 19.74 2.70
CA VAL A 271 4.55 18.74 1.66
C VAL A 271 6.03 18.37 1.76
N VAL A 272 6.31 17.09 1.83
CA VAL A 272 7.67 16.53 1.84
C VAL A 272 7.81 15.59 0.65
N SER A 273 8.81 15.85 -0.17
CA SER A 273 9.29 14.93 -1.22
C SER A 273 10.77 14.67 -0.96
N ARG A 274 11.20 13.43 -1.17
CA ARG A 274 12.60 13.03 -1.06
C ARG A 274 13.04 12.53 -2.43
N SER A 275 13.71 13.40 -3.16
CA SER A 275 14.22 13.05 -4.48
C SER A 275 15.51 12.25 -4.38
N ILE A 276 15.60 11.13 -5.10
CA ILE A 276 16.83 10.35 -5.28
C ILE A 276 17.50 10.84 -6.56
N ALA A 277 18.75 11.33 -6.43
CA ALA A 277 19.46 11.94 -7.56
C ALA A 277 20.30 10.95 -8.38
N GLY A 278 20.50 9.72 -7.91
CA GLY A 278 21.27 8.72 -8.63
C GLY A 278 21.55 7.47 -7.82
N THR A 279 22.14 6.47 -8.48
CA THR A 279 22.52 5.19 -7.88
C THR A 279 24.02 4.97 -8.07
N ARG A 280 24.69 4.50 -7.02
CA ARG A 280 26.11 4.13 -7.04
C ARG A 280 26.27 2.69 -6.59
N LYS A 281 27.38 2.06 -7.02
CA LYS A 281 27.77 0.76 -6.45
C LYS A 281 28.11 0.94 -4.99
N ARG A 282 27.79 -0.09 -4.17
CA ARG A 282 28.23 -0.11 -2.77
C ARG A 282 29.74 -0.04 -2.66
N GLY A 283 30.23 0.72 -1.69
CA GLY A 283 31.62 0.72 -1.29
C GLY A 283 32.02 -0.61 -0.63
N GLU A 284 33.32 -0.84 -0.51
CA GLU A 284 33.87 -2.02 0.15
C GLU A 284 33.59 -2.04 1.67
N ASN A 285 33.31 -0.88 2.24
CA ASN A 285 32.95 -0.67 3.64
C ASN A 285 32.18 0.66 3.81
N ASP A 286 31.65 0.90 4.99
CA ASP A 286 30.82 2.08 5.31
C ASP A 286 31.55 3.41 5.08
N GLU A 287 32.87 3.45 5.30
CA GLU A 287 33.66 4.65 5.07
C GLU A 287 33.82 4.94 3.57
N HIS A 288 34.03 3.91 2.76
CA HIS A 288 34.06 4.02 1.31
C HIS A 288 32.69 4.42 0.75
N ASP A 289 31.60 3.82 1.27
CA ASP A 289 30.22 4.18 0.90
C ASP A 289 29.91 5.68 1.12
N ARG A 290 30.43 6.26 2.22
CA ARG A 290 30.24 7.69 2.52
C ARG A 290 31.03 8.63 1.61
N ARG A 291 32.03 8.13 0.92
CA ARG A 291 32.86 8.91 -0.01
C ARG A 291 32.36 8.89 -1.45
N LEU A 292 31.52 7.90 -1.80
CA LEU A 292 30.90 7.76 -3.12
C LEU A 292 29.70 8.69 -3.31
#